data_d83a2685efbe6d8221d57d4452c976b4
#
_entry.id   d83a2685efbe6d8221d57d4452c976b4
#
_cell.length_a   1.000
_cell.length_b   1.000
_cell.length_c   1.000
_cell.angle_alpha   90.00
_cell.angle_beta   90.00
_cell.angle_gamma   90.00
#
_symmetry.space_group_name_H-M   'P 1'
#
loop_
_entity.id
_entity.type
_entity.pdbx_description
1 polymer ?
#
loop_
_entity_poly.entity_id
_entity_poly.type
_entity_poly.pdbx_seq_one_letter_code
_entity_poly.pdbx_strand_id
1 'polypeptide(L)'
;MLYLLLYPLHTEFAALNVFRYLSFRLIYAAITAFLIAFVLAPPLIRRLQAMKLGQHIREDGPSRHLTKEGTPTMGGILILFAVMLSTVLWADITNEYVWLALGATFGYGLIGFVDDYRKFTGGKSKGLTAGQKILAQGFMALAIGVAFYFLPGYSTQLNVPFFKHFTPDLGLFYIPFAVLVIVGSSNAVNLTDGLDGLAVGPIMIASLAYTIVAYVVGNKLMSDYLLIPHIEGAGEMAVFTAAIFGASLGFLWFNTYPATVFMGDVGSLPLGAALGTVAVVSKHELLLLLVGGVFVIEAISVIFQVASFKSRGKRIFLMAPIHHHFEMKGWEEPKVVVRLWIIAILLALLSLSTLKLR
;
A
#
# COMPACT_ATOMS: atom_id res chain seq x y z
N MET A 1 11.48 -17.72 -5.01
CA MET A 1 11.65 -19.20 -4.88
C MET A 1 11.77 -19.89 -6.24
N LEU A 2 10.83 -19.74 -7.16
CA LEU A 2 10.89 -20.36 -8.49
C LEU A 2 12.14 -19.97 -9.29
N TYR A 3 12.60 -18.72 -9.17
CA TYR A 3 13.87 -18.29 -9.75
C TYR A 3 15.03 -19.18 -9.31
N LEU A 4 15.20 -19.42 -8.02
CA LEU A 4 16.30 -20.24 -7.47
C LEU A 4 16.20 -21.74 -7.80
N LEU A 5 14.97 -22.24 -8.00
CA LEU A 5 14.75 -23.66 -8.29
C LEU A 5 14.82 -23.96 -9.79
N LEU A 6 14.24 -23.11 -10.64
CA LEU A 6 14.07 -23.40 -12.06
C LEU A 6 15.18 -22.82 -12.94
N TYR A 7 15.69 -21.63 -12.60
CA TYR A 7 16.77 -21.03 -13.39
C TYR A 7 18.03 -21.89 -13.50
N PRO A 8 18.53 -22.54 -12.44
CA PRO A 8 19.70 -23.41 -12.58
C PRO A 8 19.54 -24.55 -13.61
N LEU A 9 18.31 -25.00 -13.85
CA LEU A 9 17.99 -26.06 -14.81
C LEU A 9 17.99 -25.58 -16.27
N HIS A 10 18.27 -24.28 -16.54
CA HIS A 10 18.26 -23.73 -17.91
C HIS A 10 19.35 -24.35 -18.82
N THR A 11 20.38 -24.95 -18.24
CA THR A 11 21.42 -25.71 -18.98
C THR A 11 20.88 -26.97 -19.63
N GLU A 12 19.84 -27.57 -19.03
CA GLU A 12 19.17 -28.77 -19.56
C GLU A 12 17.93 -28.38 -20.37
N PHE A 13 17.18 -27.37 -19.90
CA PHE A 13 15.94 -26.89 -20.52
C PHE A 13 16.03 -25.39 -20.80
N ALA A 14 16.41 -25.01 -22.02
CA ALA A 14 16.62 -23.63 -22.43
C ALA A 14 15.42 -22.70 -22.14
N ALA A 15 14.18 -23.22 -22.16
CA ALA A 15 12.98 -22.47 -21.81
C ALA A 15 12.99 -21.91 -20.38
N LEU A 16 13.69 -22.54 -19.44
CA LEU A 16 13.79 -22.10 -18.04
C LEU A 16 14.68 -20.87 -17.85
N ASN A 17 15.44 -20.47 -18.89
CA ASN A 17 16.21 -19.23 -18.85
C ASN A 17 15.32 -17.98 -18.65
N VAL A 18 14.01 -18.07 -18.95
CA VAL A 18 13.06 -16.99 -18.80
C VAL A 18 12.93 -16.51 -17.34
N PHE A 19 13.15 -17.39 -16.35
CA PHE A 19 13.07 -17.03 -14.93
C PHE A 19 14.18 -16.07 -14.46
N ARG A 20 15.25 -15.89 -15.23
CA ARG A 20 16.28 -14.88 -14.99
C ARG A 20 15.74 -13.45 -15.16
N TYR A 21 14.79 -13.24 -16.07
CA TYR A 21 14.33 -11.91 -16.44
C TYR A 21 13.34 -11.36 -15.40
N LEU A 22 13.71 -10.23 -14.81
CA LEU A 22 12.87 -9.53 -13.82
C LEU A 22 11.50 -9.16 -14.40
N SER A 23 11.45 -8.71 -15.67
CA SER A 23 10.20 -8.38 -16.38
C SER A 23 9.24 -9.57 -16.47
N PHE A 24 9.76 -10.77 -16.72
CA PHE A 24 8.96 -11.98 -16.71
C PHE A 24 8.40 -12.25 -15.30
N ARG A 25 9.27 -12.22 -14.28
CA ARG A 25 8.89 -12.53 -12.90
C ARG A 25 7.85 -11.56 -12.35
N LEU A 26 7.97 -10.24 -12.60
CA LEU A 26 7.00 -9.26 -12.14
C LEU A 26 5.62 -9.42 -12.79
N ILE A 27 5.57 -9.72 -14.10
CA ILE A 27 4.29 -9.96 -14.81
C ILE A 27 3.59 -11.19 -14.22
N TYR A 28 4.33 -12.30 -14.08
CA TYR A 28 3.74 -13.51 -13.53
C TYR A 28 3.44 -13.41 -12.04
N ALA A 29 4.16 -12.57 -11.27
CA ALA A 29 3.80 -12.24 -9.90
C ALA A 29 2.44 -11.51 -9.84
N ALA A 30 2.20 -10.54 -10.71
CA ALA A 30 0.91 -9.86 -10.79
C ALA A 30 -0.22 -10.82 -11.19
N ILE A 31 -0.01 -11.65 -12.22
CA ILE A 31 -1.01 -12.64 -12.66
C ILE A 31 -1.32 -13.65 -11.55
N THR A 32 -0.28 -14.18 -10.90
CA THR A 32 -0.44 -15.16 -9.82
C THR A 32 -1.21 -14.54 -8.63
N ALA A 33 -0.85 -13.33 -8.21
CA ALA A 33 -1.54 -12.63 -7.13
C ALA A 33 -3.00 -12.32 -7.49
N PHE A 34 -3.26 -11.89 -8.72
CA PHE A 34 -4.62 -11.70 -9.24
C PHE A 34 -5.44 -12.99 -9.17
N LEU A 35 -4.91 -14.09 -9.72
CA LEU A 35 -5.62 -15.37 -9.74
C LEU A 35 -5.89 -15.89 -8.33
N ILE A 36 -4.93 -15.80 -7.41
CA ILE A 36 -5.13 -16.18 -6.01
C ILE A 36 -6.26 -15.36 -5.39
N ALA A 37 -6.22 -14.03 -5.54
CA ALA A 37 -7.25 -13.15 -4.99
C ALA A 37 -8.61 -13.44 -5.62
N PHE A 38 -8.69 -13.58 -6.94
CA PHE A 38 -9.93 -13.80 -7.65
C PHE A 38 -10.59 -15.15 -7.31
N VAL A 39 -9.80 -16.23 -7.29
CA VAL A 39 -10.32 -17.59 -7.05
C VAL A 39 -10.69 -17.81 -5.59
N LEU A 40 -9.90 -17.25 -4.65
CA LEU A 40 -10.14 -17.45 -3.21
C LEU A 40 -11.15 -16.47 -2.61
N ALA A 41 -11.53 -15.38 -3.33
CA ALA A 41 -12.51 -14.43 -2.82
C ALA A 41 -13.88 -15.04 -2.55
N PRO A 42 -14.53 -15.79 -3.47
CA PRO A 42 -15.87 -16.31 -3.20
C PRO A 42 -15.97 -17.24 -1.98
N PRO A 43 -15.07 -18.22 -1.77
CA PRO A 43 -15.10 -19.04 -0.55
C PRO A 43 -14.80 -18.23 0.71
N LEU A 44 -13.90 -17.24 0.65
CA LEU A 44 -13.60 -16.38 1.79
C LEU A 44 -14.82 -15.53 2.16
N ILE A 45 -15.43 -14.85 1.18
CA ILE A 45 -16.62 -14.00 1.39
C ILE A 45 -17.73 -14.81 2.07
N ARG A 46 -18.02 -16.03 1.57
CA ARG A 46 -19.02 -16.92 2.19
C ARG A 46 -18.68 -17.27 3.65
N ARG A 47 -17.41 -17.52 3.95
CA ARG A 47 -16.96 -17.79 5.34
C ARG A 47 -17.12 -16.56 6.24
N LEU A 48 -16.71 -15.38 5.77
CA LEU A 48 -16.86 -14.13 6.52
C LEU A 48 -18.34 -13.81 6.80
N GLN A 49 -19.23 -14.03 5.82
CA GLN A 49 -20.69 -13.90 5.99
C GLN A 49 -21.24 -14.88 7.01
N ALA A 50 -20.83 -16.15 6.94
CA ALA A 50 -21.27 -17.18 7.89
C ALA A 50 -20.84 -16.87 9.34
N MET A 51 -19.67 -16.24 9.50
CA MET A 51 -19.17 -15.77 10.81
C MET A 51 -19.85 -14.48 11.28
N LYS A 52 -20.77 -13.90 10.49
CA LYS A 52 -21.44 -12.60 10.72
C LYS A 52 -20.46 -11.45 10.97
N LEU A 53 -19.31 -11.47 10.30
CA LEU A 53 -18.28 -10.43 10.35
C LEU A 53 -18.72 -9.20 9.54
N GLY A 54 -19.95 -8.71 9.75
CA GLY A 54 -20.48 -7.51 9.11
C GLY A 54 -20.00 -6.24 9.81
N GLN A 55 -19.76 -5.19 9.04
CA GLN A 55 -19.40 -3.90 9.59
C GLN A 55 -20.60 -3.25 10.27
N HIS A 56 -20.44 -2.81 11.53
CA HIS A 56 -21.38 -1.89 12.17
C HIS A 56 -21.17 -0.48 11.60
N ILE A 57 -22.18 0.05 10.94
CA ILE A 57 -22.15 1.39 10.36
C ILE A 57 -22.30 2.42 11.47
N ARG A 58 -21.49 3.47 11.43
CA ARG A 58 -21.61 4.58 12.38
C ARG A 58 -22.88 5.39 12.09
N GLU A 59 -23.65 5.68 13.12
CA GLU A 59 -24.91 6.45 13.03
C GLU A 59 -24.67 7.90 12.55
N ASP A 60 -23.45 8.44 12.74
CA ASP A 60 -23.06 9.79 12.35
C ASP A 60 -22.69 9.94 10.85
N GLY A 61 -22.72 8.85 10.07
CA GLY A 61 -22.38 8.83 8.64
C GLY A 61 -23.53 9.19 7.71
N PRO A 62 -23.26 9.35 6.38
CA PRO A 62 -24.31 9.54 5.38
C PRO A 62 -25.32 8.40 5.43
N SER A 63 -26.63 8.73 5.38
CA SER A 63 -27.73 7.75 5.50
C SER A 63 -27.70 6.63 4.45
N ARG A 64 -27.05 6.86 3.30
CA ARG A 64 -26.84 5.87 2.22
C ARG A 64 -25.96 4.69 2.66
N HIS A 65 -25.11 4.87 3.67
CA HIS A 65 -24.27 3.79 4.18
C HIS A 65 -25.04 2.71 4.94
N LEU A 66 -26.27 3.03 5.42
CA LEU A 66 -27.13 2.04 6.09
C LEU A 66 -27.49 0.85 5.19
N THR A 67 -27.53 1.03 3.88
CA THR A 67 -27.77 -0.07 2.93
C THR A 67 -26.64 -1.08 2.82
N LYS A 68 -25.45 -0.76 3.35
CA LYS A 68 -24.26 -1.63 3.37
C LYS A 68 -24.15 -2.48 4.62
N GLU A 69 -25.13 -2.40 5.53
CA GLU A 69 -25.17 -3.21 6.74
C GLU A 69 -25.19 -4.70 6.39
N GLY A 70 -24.29 -5.47 7.01
CA GLY A 70 -24.15 -6.90 6.73
C GLY A 70 -23.09 -7.25 5.68
N THR A 71 -22.53 -6.29 4.94
CA THR A 71 -21.37 -6.57 4.08
C THR A 71 -20.17 -7.00 4.93
N PRO A 72 -19.55 -8.17 4.66
CA PRO A 72 -18.44 -8.67 5.46
C PRO A 72 -17.21 -7.76 5.31
N THR A 73 -16.48 -7.59 6.41
CA THR A 73 -15.18 -6.92 6.48
C THR A 73 -14.04 -7.92 6.60
N MET A 74 -12.78 -7.44 6.69
CA MET A 74 -11.55 -8.24 6.75
C MET A 74 -11.18 -8.94 5.43
N GLY A 75 -11.72 -8.49 4.30
CA GLY A 75 -11.33 -9.00 2.97
C GLY A 75 -9.86 -8.79 2.64
N GLY A 76 -9.19 -7.86 3.31
CA GLY A 76 -7.76 -7.61 3.18
C GLY A 76 -6.86 -8.82 3.46
N ILE A 77 -7.33 -9.79 4.24
CA ILE A 77 -6.62 -11.08 4.44
C ILE A 77 -6.30 -11.73 3.10
N LEU A 78 -7.23 -11.66 2.15
CA LEU A 78 -7.06 -12.21 0.81
C LEU A 78 -5.94 -11.52 0.05
N ILE A 79 -5.90 -10.18 0.10
CA ILE A 79 -4.85 -9.40 -0.55
C ILE A 79 -3.50 -9.76 0.04
N LEU A 80 -3.39 -9.78 1.38
CA LEU A 80 -2.14 -10.14 2.06
C LEU A 80 -1.64 -11.54 1.67
N PHE A 81 -2.52 -12.52 1.72
CA PHE A 81 -2.16 -13.88 1.34
C PHE A 81 -1.68 -13.96 -0.11
N ALA A 82 -2.40 -13.31 -1.04
CA ALA A 82 -2.03 -13.28 -2.45
C ALA A 82 -0.69 -12.59 -2.70
N VAL A 83 -0.45 -11.44 -2.06
CA VAL A 83 0.81 -10.69 -2.17
C VAL A 83 1.97 -11.51 -1.61
N MET A 84 1.82 -12.02 -0.38
CA MET A 84 2.91 -12.76 0.28
C MET A 84 3.28 -14.03 -0.49
N LEU A 85 2.28 -14.84 -0.86
CA LEU A 85 2.53 -16.08 -1.60
C LEU A 85 3.14 -15.81 -2.98
N SER A 86 2.59 -14.85 -3.72
CA SER A 86 3.10 -14.50 -5.05
C SER A 86 4.53 -13.95 -4.98
N THR A 87 4.83 -13.09 -4.00
CA THR A 87 6.18 -12.55 -3.82
C THR A 87 7.18 -13.66 -3.49
N VAL A 88 6.86 -14.55 -2.54
CA VAL A 88 7.74 -15.69 -2.21
C VAL A 88 7.96 -16.60 -3.42
N LEU A 89 6.96 -16.81 -4.24
CA LEU A 89 7.10 -17.64 -5.46
C LEU A 89 8.01 -17.00 -6.51
N TRP A 90 7.86 -15.71 -6.80
CA TRP A 90 8.45 -15.07 -7.97
C TRP A 90 9.68 -14.21 -7.66
N ALA A 91 9.79 -13.61 -6.46
CA ALA A 91 10.95 -12.82 -6.07
C ALA A 91 12.17 -13.71 -5.76
N ASP A 92 13.33 -13.10 -5.81
CA ASP A 92 14.54 -13.69 -5.28
C ASP A 92 14.52 -13.61 -3.74
N ILE A 93 14.28 -14.75 -3.10
CA ILE A 93 14.17 -14.84 -1.64
C ILE A 93 15.52 -14.75 -0.91
N THR A 94 16.63 -14.64 -1.63
CA THR A 94 17.95 -14.34 -1.01
C THR A 94 18.12 -12.83 -0.78
N ASN A 95 17.25 -12.02 -1.37
CA ASN A 95 17.29 -10.56 -1.26
C ASN A 95 16.69 -10.09 0.07
N GLU A 96 17.46 -9.32 0.83
CA GLU A 96 17.04 -8.81 2.16
C GLU A 96 15.88 -7.83 2.09
N TYR A 97 15.79 -7.01 1.04
CA TYR A 97 14.68 -6.07 0.83
C TYR A 97 13.33 -6.77 0.70
N VAL A 98 13.32 -7.97 0.09
CA VAL A 98 12.10 -8.78 -0.04
C VAL A 98 11.57 -9.16 1.34
N TRP A 99 12.45 -9.61 2.24
CA TRP A 99 12.04 -9.99 3.60
C TRP A 99 11.61 -8.80 4.45
N LEU A 100 12.26 -7.64 4.29
CA LEU A 100 11.84 -6.42 4.99
C LEU A 100 10.46 -5.95 4.50
N ALA A 101 10.19 -6.00 3.19
CA ALA A 101 8.89 -5.65 2.64
C ALA A 101 7.78 -6.63 3.07
N LEU A 102 8.06 -7.95 3.03
CA LEU A 102 7.14 -8.99 3.52
C LEU A 102 6.91 -8.86 5.02
N GLY A 103 7.97 -8.61 5.80
CA GLY A 103 7.92 -8.42 7.25
C GLY A 103 7.08 -7.20 7.64
N ALA A 104 7.25 -6.06 6.94
CA ALA A 104 6.43 -4.87 7.11
C ALA A 104 4.96 -5.18 6.83
N THR A 105 4.69 -5.78 5.68
CA THR A 105 3.33 -6.11 5.24
C THR A 105 2.65 -7.06 6.21
N PHE A 106 3.33 -8.12 6.63
CA PHE A 106 2.80 -9.08 7.59
C PHE A 106 2.56 -8.46 8.97
N GLY A 107 3.54 -7.70 9.49
CA GLY A 107 3.43 -7.09 10.82
C GLY A 107 2.29 -6.07 10.91
N TYR A 108 2.17 -5.22 9.91
CA TYR A 108 1.03 -4.28 9.83
C TYR A 108 -0.29 -5.01 9.58
N GLY A 109 -0.26 -6.11 8.82
CA GLY A 109 -1.42 -7.00 8.66
C GLY A 109 -1.89 -7.61 9.97
N LEU A 110 -0.98 -8.04 10.85
CA LEU A 110 -1.31 -8.52 12.19
C LEU A 110 -1.93 -7.43 13.06
N ILE A 111 -1.38 -6.19 13.00
CA ILE A 111 -1.96 -5.06 13.75
C ILE A 111 -3.39 -4.79 13.29
N GLY A 112 -3.62 -4.75 11.96
CA GLY A 112 -4.96 -4.57 11.38
C GLY A 112 -5.89 -5.73 11.72
N PHE A 113 -5.41 -6.97 11.67
CA PHE A 113 -6.18 -8.14 12.05
C PHE A 113 -6.64 -8.09 13.51
N VAL A 114 -5.75 -7.74 14.43
CA VAL A 114 -6.09 -7.61 15.85
C VAL A 114 -7.11 -6.48 16.07
N ASP A 115 -6.98 -5.37 15.34
CA ASP A 115 -7.93 -4.26 15.43
C ASP A 115 -9.32 -4.68 14.95
N ASP A 116 -9.41 -5.25 13.74
CA ASP A 116 -10.68 -5.70 13.17
C ASP A 116 -11.32 -6.85 14.00
N TYR A 117 -10.51 -7.81 14.47
CA TYR A 117 -11.00 -8.91 15.31
C TYR A 117 -11.57 -8.43 16.64
N ARG A 118 -10.93 -7.41 17.28
CA ARG A 118 -11.46 -6.81 18.51
C ARG A 118 -12.75 -6.04 18.30
N LYS A 119 -12.88 -5.31 17.17
CA LYS A 119 -14.14 -4.64 16.80
C LYS A 119 -15.29 -5.65 16.71
N PHE A 120 -14.99 -6.85 16.20
CA PHE A 120 -15.97 -7.91 16.05
C PHE A 120 -16.35 -8.58 17.38
N THR A 121 -15.36 -9.01 18.18
CA THR A 121 -15.61 -9.79 19.42
C THR A 121 -16.12 -8.92 20.57
N GLY A 122 -15.79 -7.62 20.56
CA GLY A 122 -16.08 -6.72 21.69
C GLY A 122 -17.51 -6.16 21.75
N GLY A 123 -18.39 -6.46 20.78
CA GLY A 123 -19.79 -6.02 20.76
C GLY A 123 -20.05 -4.50 20.77
N LYS A 124 -18.99 -3.72 20.87
CA LYS A 124 -18.96 -2.27 20.80
C LYS A 124 -17.84 -1.95 19.84
N SER A 125 -18.05 -1.21 18.79
CA SER A 125 -17.13 -0.80 17.71
C SER A 125 -15.73 -0.29 18.15
N LYS A 126 -15.18 -0.80 19.26
CA LYS A 126 -13.92 -0.42 19.86
C LYS A 126 -12.85 -1.47 19.57
N GLY A 127 -12.09 -1.26 18.49
CA GLY A 127 -10.86 -1.97 18.22
C GLY A 127 -9.73 -1.59 19.18
N LEU A 128 -8.51 -1.52 18.68
CA LEU A 128 -7.38 -0.96 19.41
C LEU A 128 -7.59 0.53 19.67
N THR A 129 -7.15 1.03 20.82
CA THR A 129 -7.10 2.50 21.01
C THR A 129 -6.12 3.13 20.02
N ALA A 130 -6.35 4.39 19.65
CA ALA A 130 -5.46 5.09 18.71
C ALA A 130 -4.00 5.06 19.18
N GLY A 131 -3.75 5.20 20.50
CA GLY A 131 -2.41 5.12 21.08
C GLY A 131 -1.78 3.73 20.94
N GLN A 132 -2.52 2.66 21.21
CA GLN A 132 -2.04 1.28 21.04
C GLN A 132 -1.70 0.99 19.56
N LYS A 133 -2.56 1.43 18.65
CA LYS A 133 -2.38 1.24 17.20
C LYS A 133 -1.12 1.96 16.71
N ILE A 134 -0.95 3.24 17.04
CA ILE A 134 0.24 4.02 16.65
C ILE A 134 1.51 3.47 17.29
N LEU A 135 1.46 3.04 18.56
CA LEU A 135 2.62 2.47 19.24
C LEU A 135 3.08 1.17 18.56
N ALA A 136 2.14 0.25 18.24
CA ALA A 136 2.47 -0.99 17.57
C ALA A 136 3.02 -0.75 16.15
N GLN A 137 2.42 0.16 15.39
CA GLN A 137 2.90 0.57 14.07
C GLN A 137 4.29 1.22 14.16
N GLY A 138 4.50 2.12 15.12
CA GLY A 138 5.78 2.81 15.35
C GLY A 138 6.89 1.83 15.72
N PHE A 139 6.60 0.84 16.58
CA PHE A 139 7.56 -0.19 16.94
C PHE A 139 7.98 -1.04 15.73
N MET A 140 7.02 -1.48 14.91
CA MET A 140 7.29 -2.24 13.71
C MET A 140 8.09 -1.41 12.67
N ALA A 141 7.68 -0.16 12.44
CA ALA A 141 8.39 0.73 11.53
C ALA A 141 9.81 1.07 12.02
N LEU A 142 9.99 1.19 13.34
CA LEU A 142 11.31 1.41 13.94
C LEU A 142 12.23 0.20 13.69
N ALA A 143 11.74 -1.01 13.91
CA ALA A 143 12.49 -2.23 13.63
C ALA A 143 12.95 -2.29 12.16
N ILE A 144 12.05 -1.94 11.22
CA ILE A 144 12.34 -1.89 9.78
C ILE A 144 13.34 -0.78 9.45
N GLY A 145 13.15 0.44 9.99
CA GLY A 145 14.05 1.58 9.78
C GLY A 145 15.46 1.31 10.32
N VAL A 146 15.57 0.67 11.49
CA VAL A 146 16.84 0.22 12.05
C VAL A 146 17.48 -0.85 11.17
N ALA A 147 16.71 -1.83 10.70
CA ALA A 147 17.22 -2.85 9.79
C ALA A 147 17.80 -2.23 8.51
N PHE A 148 17.09 -1.27 7.87
CA PHE A 148 17.63 -0.55 6.71
C PHE A 148 18.92 0.20 7.02
N TYR A 149 18.99 0.88 8.15
CA TYR A 149 20.18 1.66 8.54
C TYR A 149 21.43 0.79 8.66
N PHE A 150 21.28 -0.45 9.13
CA PHE A 150 22.39 -1.39 9.31
C PHE A 150 22.64 -2.31 8.10
N LEU A 151 21.84 -2.21 7.03
CA LEU A 151 22.11 -2.96 5.81
C LEU A 151 23.40 -2.45 5.13
N PRO A 152 24.34 -3.36 4.78
CA PRO A 152 25.56 -2.99 4.09
C PRO A 152 25.27 -2.24 2.78
N GLY A 153 25.91 -1.08 2.59
CA GLY A 153 25.75 -0.28 1.38
C GLY A 153 24.45 0.53 1.28
N TYR A 154 23.59 0.48 2.30
CA TYR A 154 22.37 1.29 2.31
C TYR A 154 22.71 2.78 2.59
N SER A 155 22.23 3.68 1.71
CA SER A 155 22.48 5.12 1.84
C SER A 155 21.41 5.81 2.71
N THR A 156 21.83 6.72 3.57
CA THR A 156 20.94 7.60 4.36
C THR A 156 20.65 8.93 3.68
N GLN A 157 21.15 9.13 2.45
CA GLN A 157 20.86 10.32 1.65
C GLN A 157 19.40 10.32 1.16
N LEU A 158 18.77 11.48 1.20
CA LEU A 158 17.41 11.71 0.72
C LEU A 158 17.43 12.24 -0.71
N ASN A 159 16.68 11.58 -1.60
CA ASN A 159 16.49 12.08 -2.95
C ASN A 159 15.32 13.06 -3.01
N VAL A 160 15.60 14.32 -3.31
CA VAL A 160 14.57 15.35 -3.44
C VAL A 160 14.11 15.45 -4.90
N PRO A 161 12.84 15.16 -5.23
CA PRO A 161 12.31 15.33 -6.57
C PRO A 161 12.58 16.75 -7.09
N PHE A 162 12.85 16.89 -8.38
CA PHE A 162 13.20 18.15 -9.08
C PHE A 162 14.56 18.78 -8.73
N PHE A 163 15.24 18.37 -7.65
CA PHE A 163 16.51 18.96 -7.20
C PHE A 163 17.66 17.96 -7.26
N LYS A 164 18.26 17.79 -8.44
CA LYS A 164 19.31 16.79 -8.72
C LYS A 164 20.51 16.83 -7.76
N HIS A 165 20.96 18.02 -7.38
CA HIS A 165 22.17 18.22 -6.58
C HIS A 165 21.89 18.38 -5.08
N PHE A 166 20.61 18.36 -4.68
CA PHE A 166 20.21 18.50 -3.29
C PHE A 166 19.84 17.13 -2.73
N THR A 167 20.84 16.43 -2.20
CA THR A 167 20.72 15.10 -1.60
C THR A 167 21.21 15.13 -0.14
N PRO A 168 20.44 15.74 0.80
CA PRO A 168 20.89 15.83 2.18
C PRO A 168 21.05 14.44 2.79
N ASP A 169 22.16 14.25 3.50
CA ASP A 169 22.38 13.03 4.28
C ASP A 169 21.78 13.19 5.68
N LEU A 170 20.80 12.35 5.99
CA LEU A 170 20.12 12.39 7.28
C LEU A 170 20.86 11.61 8.36
N GLY A 171 21.85 10.77 8.00
CA GLY A 171 22.55 9.91 8.95
C GLY A 171 21.57 9.16 9.86
N LEU A 172 21.78 9.23 11.19
CA LEU A 172 20.90 8.57 12.17
C LEU A 172 19.43 9.07 12.13
N PHE A 173 19.19 10.32 11.70
CA PHE A 173 17.82 10.85 11.55
C PHE A 173 17.04 10.19 10.43
N TYR A 174 17.69 9.38 9.58
CA TYR A 174 16.99 8.59 8.58
C TYR A 174 16.04 7.56 9.21
N ILE A 175 16.37 7.01 10.39
CA ILE A 175 15.52 6.05 11.09
C ILE A 175 14.15 6.66 11.44
N PRO A 176 14.04 7.76 12.21
CA PRO A 176 12.74 8.37 12.48
C PRO A 176 12.04 8.89 11.22
N PHE A 177 12.78 9.29 10.18
CA PHE A 177 12.19 9.65 8.90
C PHE A 177 11.53 8.45 8.21
N ALA A 178 12.21 7.28 8.14
CA ALA A 178 11.63 6.05 7.61
C ALA A 178 10.38 5.61 8.40
N VAL A 179 10.42 5.73 9.74
CA VAL A 179 9.24 5.50 10.59
C VAL A 179 8.08 6.40 10.19
N LEU A 180 8.35 7.71 10.01
CA LEU A 180 7.32 8.67 9.58
C LEU A 180 6.71 8.29 8.23
N VAL A 181 7.54 7.88 7.26
CA VAL A 181 7.09 7.47 5.93
C VAL A 181 6.20 6.23 6.02
N ILE A 182 6.63 5.18 6.72
CA ILE A 182 5.91 3.91 6.81
C ILE A 182 4.61 4.06 7.61
N VAL A 183 4.66 4.69 8.78
CA VAL A 183 3.47 4.92 9.62
C VAL A 183 2.51 5.89 8.94
N GLY A 184 3.04 6.96 8.35
CA GLY A 184 2.27 7.98 7.66
C GLY A 184 1.50 7.40 6.47
N SER A 185 2.17 6.65 5.60
CA SER A 185 1.53 6.00 4.44
C SER A 185 0.50 4.95 4.87
N SER A 186 0.81 4.14 5.90
CA SER A 186 -0.13 3.17 6.45
C SER A 186 -1.44 3.80 6.90
N ASN A 187 -1.35 4.86 7.71
CA ASN A 187 -2.54 5.53 8.22
C ASN A 187 -3.26 6.36 7.14
N ALA A 188 -2.56 6.93 6.17
CA ALA A 188 -3.16 7.67 5.08
C ALA A 188 -4.01 6.76 4.17
N VAL A 189 -3.52 5.56 3.86
CA VAL A 189 -4.29 4.54 3.13
C VAL A 189 -5.50 4.09 3.96
N ASN A 190 -5.33 3.84 5.25
CA ASN A 190 -6.42 3.43 6.13
C ASN A 190 -7.53 4.51 6.24
N LEU A 191 -7.18 5.81 6.28
CA LEU A 191 -8.15 6.90 6.25
C LEU A 191 -8.91 7.00 4.92
N THR A 192 -8.32 6.54 3.83
CA THR A 192 -8.93 6.57 2.50
C THR A 192 -9.91 5.41 2.29
N ASP A 193 -9.83 4.34 3.09
CA ASP A 193 -10.69 3.15 2.98
C ASP A 193 -12.11 3.39 3.55
N GLY A 194 -12.79 4.42 3.04
CA GLY A 194 -14.13 4.84 3.51
C GLY A 194 -15.26 4.57 2.52
N LEU A 195 -14.96 4.34 1.23
CA LEU A 195 -15.92 4.07 0.16
C LEU A 195 -15.52 2.84 -0.65
N ASP A 196 -16.51 2.18 -1.29
CA ASP A 196 -16.31 0.98 -2.07
C ASP A 196 -15.30 1.21 -3.21
N GLY A 197 -14.19 0.49 -3.18
CA GLY A 197 -13.12 0.61 -4.18
C GLY A 197 -12.23 1.85 -4.07
N LEU A 198 -12.52 2.79 -3.17
CA LEU A 198 -11.80 4.06 -3.09
C LEU A 198 -10.31 3.88 -2.77
N ALA A 199 -9.96 3.09 -1.76
CA ALA A 199 -8.57 2.88 -1.39
C ALA A 199 -7.84 1.96 -2.37
N VAL A 200 -8.51 0.89 -2.82
CA VAL A 200 -7.91 -0.15 -3.69
C VAL A 200 -7.43 0.42 -5.02
N GLY A 201 -8.20 1.32 -5.65
CA GLY A 201 -7.83 1.94 -6.92
C GLY A 201 -6.50 2.71 -6.86
N PRO A 202 -6.37 3.72 -5.99
CA PRO A 202 -5.09 4.42 -5.80
C PRO A 202 -3.95 3.53 -5.33
N ILE A 203 -4.19 2.45 -4.53
CA ILE A 203 -3.17 1.45 -4.20
C ILE A 203 -2.65 0.77 -5.45
N MET A 204 -3.54 0.32 -6.36
CA MET A 204 -3.15 -0.29 -7.63
C MET A 204 -2.29 0.67 -8.46
N ILE A 205 -2.72 1.92 -8.59
CA ILE A 205 -2.03 2.95 -9.37
C ILE A 205 -0.64 3.24 -8.77
N ALA A 206 -0.57 3.41 -7.43
CA ALA A 206 0.67 3.66 -6.73
C ALA A 206 1.63 2.46 -6.81
N SER A 207 1.12 1.23 -6.65
CA SER A 207 1.95 0.02 -6.76
C SER A 207 2.51 -0.16 -8.17
N LEU A 208 1.74 0.14 -9.22
CA LEU A 208 2.22 0.12 -10.60
C LEU A 208 3.31 1.18 -10.85
N ALA A 209 3.13 2.39 -10.34
CA ALA A 209 4.14 3.43 -10.42
C ALA A 209 5.44 3.00 -9.71
N TYR A 210 5.35 2.44 -8.50
CA TYR A 210 6.52 1.93 -7.79
C TYR A 210 7.11 0.66 -8.42
N THR A 211 6.34 -0.14 -9.16
CA THR A 211 6.89 -1.24 -9.98
C THR A 211 7.86 -0.69 -11.01
N ILE A 212 7.49 0.41 -11.68
CA ILE A 212 8.37 1.07 -12.66
C ILE A 212 9.59 1.68 -11.95
N VAL A 213 9.39 2.41 -10.85
CA VAL A 213 10.48 3.04 -10.08
C VAL A 213 11.49 1.99 -9.60
N ALA A 214 11.02 0.92 -8.96
CA ALA A 214 11.89 -0.14 -8.45
C ALA A 214 12.64 -0.88 -9.57
N TYR A 215 11.95 -1.15 -10.68
CA TYR A 215 12.58 -1.75 -11.86
C TYR A 215 13.74 -0.89 -12.40
N VAL A 216 13.50 0.41 -12.51
CA VAL A 216 14.49 1.37 -13.04
C VAL A 216 15.66 1.55 -12.07
N VAL A 217 15.38 1.75 -10.79
CA VAL A 217 16.40 1.92 -9.73
C VAL A 217 17.28 0.69 -9.58
N GLY A 218 16.70 -0.49 -9.72
CA GLY A 218 17.44 -1.77 -9.66
C GLY A 218 18.19 -2.11 -10.96
N ASN A 219 18.02 -1.33 -12.04
CA ASN A 219 18.70 -1.56 -13.32
C ASN A 219 19.78 -0.49 -13.56
N LYS A 220 21.04 -0.91 -13.56
CA LYS A 220 22.21 -0.02 -13.71
C LYS A 220 22.14 0.87 -14.95
N LEU A 221 21.80 0.32 -16.12
CA LEU A 221 21.73 1.08 -17.37
C LEU A 221 20.61 2.14 -17.33
N MET A 222 19.44 1.78 -16.78
CA MET A 222 18.32 2.71 -16.71
C MET A 222 18.54 3.79 -15.66
N SER A 223 19.10 3.44 -14.50
CA SER A 223 19.40 4.40 -13.44
C SER A 223 20.44 5.42 -13.90
N ASP A 224 21.52 4.97 -14.59
CA ASP A 224 22.54 5.87 -15.16
C ASP A 224 21.94 6.77 -16.24
N TYR A 225 21.08 6.23 -17.12
CA TYR A 225 20.40 7.04 -18.15
C TYR A 225 19.49 8.13 -17.54
N LEU A 226 18.78 7.80 -16.47
CA LEU A 226 17.87 8.73 -15.77
C LEU A 226 18.61 9.61 -14.75
N LEU A 227 19.89 9.34 -14.48
CA LEU A 227 20.69 10.02 -13.48
C LEU A 227 20.12 9.93 -12.06
N ILE A 228 19.54 8.79 -11.73
CA ILE A 228 19.04 8.45 -10.39
C ILE A 228 19.97 7.43 -9.72
N PRO A 229 19.98 7.33 -8.38
CA PRO A 229 20.80 6.35 -7.69
C PRO A 229 20.46 4.92 -8.12
N HIS A 230 21.49 4.14 -8.47
CA HIS A 230 21.34 2.71 -8.63
C HIS A 230 21.38 2.04 -7.25
N ILE A 231 20.43 1.18 -6.97
CA ILE A 231 20.35 0.42 -5.72
C ILE A 231 20.32 -1.06 -6.08
N GLU A 232 21.42 -1.73 -5.80
CA GLU A 232 21.53 -3.16 -6.06
C GLU A 232 20.47 -3.93 -5.27
N GLY A 233 19.78 -4.86 -5.93
CA GLY A 233 18.71 -5.64 -5.31
C GLY A 233 17.34 -4.94 -5.22
N ALA A 234 17.25 -3.61 -5.36
CA ALA A 234 15.96 -2.91 -5.30
C ALA A 234 14.99 -3.32 -6.42
N GLY A 235 15.49 -3.88 -7.51
CA GLY A 235 14.69 -4.41 -8.61
C GLY A 235 13.67 -5.48 -8.17
N GLU A 236 13.97 -6.25 -7.13
CA GLU A 236 13.04 -7.26 -6.59
C GLU A 236 11.77 -6.64 -6.01
N MET A 237 11.84 -5.36 -5.60
CA MET A 237 10.63 -4.62 -5.19
C MET A 237 9.64 -4.42 -6.33
N ALA A 238 10.08 -4.50 -7.60
CA ALA A 238 9.16 -4.49 -8.73
C ALA A 238 8.29 -5.76 -8.78
N VAL A 239 8.84 -6.92 -8.36
CA VAL A 239 8.06 -8.16 -8.24
C VAL A 239 7.04 -8.05 -7.11
N PHE A 240 7.45 -7.51 -5.97
CA PHE A 240 6.59 -7.30 -4.81
C PHE A 240 5.45 -6.32 -5.09
N THR A 241 5.75 -5.16 -5.70
CA THR A 241 4.71 -4.16 -6.02
C THR A 241 3.80 -4.62 -7.16
N ALA A 242 4.30 -5.39 -8.12
CA ALA A 242 3.48 -6.05 -9.13
C ALA A 242 2.52 -7.08 -8.50
N ALA A 243 2.95 -7.82 -7.47
CA ALA A 243 2.05 -8.69 -6.70
C ALA A 243 0.96 -7.90 -5.97
N ILE A 244 1.30 -6.73 -5.37
CA ILE A 244 0.29 -5.82 -4.77
C ILE A 244 -0.72 -5.37 -5.82
N PHE A 245 -0.25 -4.94 -6.99
CA PHE A 245 -1.13 -4.55 -8.11
C PHE A 245 -2.09 -5.68 -8.49
N GLY A 246 -1.57 -6.89 -8.72
CA GLY A 246 -2.38 -8.04 -9.12
C GLY A 246 -3.40 -8.46 -8.05
N ALA A 247 -2.98 -8.55 -6.80
CA ALA A 247 -3.87 -8.89 -5.68
C ALA A 247 -4.97 -7.85 -5.49
N SER A 248 -4.61 -6.57 -5.58
CA SER A 248 -5.57 -5.45 -5.47
C SER A 248 -6.56 -5.45 -6.62
N LEU A 249 -6.11 -5.75 -7.86
CA LEU A 249 -6.99 -5.89 -9.02
C LEU A 249 -7.99 -7.03 -8.86
N GLY A 250 -7.53 -8.19 -8.35
CA GLY A 250 -8.41 -9.33 -8.07
C GLY A 250 -9.42 -9.05 -6.95
N PHE A 251 -8.99 -8.33 -5.91
CA PHE A 251 -9.87 -7.91 -4.83
C PHE A 251 -10.88 -6.85 -5.28
N LEU A 252 -10.47 -5.90 -6.12
CA LEU A 252 -11.33 -4.83 -6.63
C LEU A 252 -12.57 -5.38 -7.35
N TRP A 253 -12.48 -6.53 -8.00
CA TRP A 253 -13.62 -7.20 -8.63
C TRP A 253 -14.81 -7.38 -7.67
N PHE A 254 -14.53 -7.61 -6.39
CA PHE A 254 -15.53 -7.84 -5.35
C PHE A 254 -15.77 -6.60 -4.48
N ASN A 255 -14.88 -5.62 -4.52
CA ASN A 255 -14.94 -4.40 -3.72
C ASN A 255 -15.46 -3.17 -4.50
N THR A 256 -15.73 -3.29 -5.81
CA THR A 256 -16.42 -2.23 -6.58
C THR A 256 -17.83 -2.03 -6.07
N TYR A 257 -18.34 -0.79 -6.20
CA TYR A 257 -19.70 -0.45 -5.79
C TYR A 257 -20.78 -1.20 -6.60
N PRO A 258 -21.78 -1.83 -5.96
CA PRO A 258 -21.89 -2.07 -4.52
C PRO A 258 -20.97 -3.21 -4.06
N ALA A 259 -20.13 -2.96 -3.05
CA ALA A 259 -19.13 -3.92 -2.59
C ALA A 259 -19.75 -5.16 -1.96
N THR A 260 -19.21 -6.33 -2.29
CA THR A 260 -19.57 -7.62 -1.67
C THR A 260 -18.68 -7.97 -0.48
N VAL A 261 -17.56 -7.25 -0.31
CA VAL A 261 -16.61 -7.39 0.80
C VAL A 261 -15.85 -6.10 1.01
N PHE A 262 -15.62 -5.72 2.26
CA PHE A 262 -14.76 -4.58 2.63
C PHE A 262 -13.35 -5.05 2.99
N MET A 263 -12.37 -4.18 2.71
CA MET A 263 -10.97 -4.49 2.93
C MET A 263 -10.62 -4.59 4.42
N GLY A 264 -11.05 -3.62 5.21
CA GLY A 264 -10.76 -3.50 6.63
C GLY A 264 -9.33 -3.06 6.94
N ASP A 265 -9.06 -2.86 8.24
CA ASP A 265 -7.74 -2.45 8.72
C ASP A 265 -6.67 -3.51 8.44
N VAL A 266 -7.07 -4.79 8.39
CA VAL A 266 -6.19 -5.91 8.02
C VAL A 266 -5.63 -5.79 6.60
N GLY A 267 -6.28 -5.04 5.70
CA GLY A 267 -5.80 -4.80 4.33
C GLY A 267 -5.20 -3.41 4.14
N SER A 268 -5.89 -2.36 4.61
CA SER A 268 -5.50 -0.96 4.36
C SER A 268 -4.18 -0.59 5.05
N LEU A 269 -3.98 -0.99 6.31
CA LEU A 269 -2.75 -0.69 7.04
C LEU A 269 -1.50 -1.31 6.40
N PRO A 270 -1.48 -2.63 6.10
CA PRO A 270 -0.31 -3.25 5.52
C PRO A 270 -0.01 -2.78 4.09
N LEU A 271 -1.02 -2.48 3.28
CA LEU A 271 -0.80 -1.98 1.92
C LEU A 271 -0.17 -0.60 1.92
N GLY A 272 -0.60 0.29 2.82
CA GLY A 272 0.06 1.57 3.02
C GLY A 272 1.48 1.42 3.55
N ALA A 273 1.72 0.54 4.53
CA ALA A 273 3.06 0.26 5.04
C ALA A 273 3.98 -0.37 3.97
N ALA A 274 3.44 -1.25 3.12
CA ALA A 274 4.15 -1.85 1.99
C ALA A 274 4.64 -0.77 1.00
N LEU A 275 3.75 0.16 0.60
CA LEU A 275 4.12 1.28 -0.27
C LEU A 275 5.18 2.17 0.37
N GLY A 276 5.04 2.50 1.67
CA GLY A 276 6.04 3.26 2.43
C GLY A 276 7.38 2.55 2.48
N THR A 277 7.39 1.24 2.70
CA THR A 277 8.62 0.42 2.73
C THR A 277 9.31 0.38 1.37
N VAL A 278 8.56 0.22 0.28
CA VAL A 278 9.11 0.25 -1.09
C VAL A 278 9.68 1.63 -1.42
N ALA A 279 9.02 2.70 -0.99
CA ALA A 279 9.54 4.06 -1.16
C ALA A 279 10.90 4.24 -0.46
N VAL A 280 11.04 3.70 0.76
CA VAL A 280 12.30 3.69 1.52
C VAL A 280 13.37 2.86 0.80
N VAL A 281 13.06 1.63 0.35
CA VAL A 281 14.01 0.77 -0.40
C VAL A 281 14.49 1.45 -1.66
N SER A 282 13.57 2.04 -2.44
CA SER A 282 13.89 2.67 -3.72
C SER A 282 14.51 4.06 -3.58
N LYS A 283 14.65 4.60 -2.37
CA LYS A 283 15.11 5.97 -2.09
C LYS A 283 14.27 7.04 -2.80
N HIS A 284 12.97 6.79 -2.89
CA HIS A 284 11.98 7.68 -3.49
C HIS A 284 10.85 8.01 -2.51
N GLU A 285 11.21 8.27 -1.25
CA GLU A 285 10.29 8.53 -0.14
C GLU A 285 9.43 9.76 -0.38
N LEU A 286 10.05 10.86 -0.85
CA LEU A 286 9.32 12.10 -1.14
C LEU A 286 8.42 11.95 -2.38
N LEU A 287 8.78 11.06 -3.31
CA LEU A 287 7.94 10.77 -4.47
C LEU A 287 6.61 10.15 -4.05
N LEU A 288 6.58 9.44 -2.91
CA LEU A 288 5.34 8.87 -2.36
C LEU A 288 4.27 9.92 -2.06
N LEU A 289 4.67 11.15 -1.73
CA LEU A 289 3.73 12.26 -1.52
C LEU A 289 2.97 12.63 -2.80
N LEU A 290 3.58 12.42 -3.97
CA LEU A 290 2.94 12.65 -5.29
C LEU A 290 2.22 11.38 -5.75
N VAL A 291 2.90 10.24 -5.80
CA VAL A 291 2.29 8.95 -6.22
C VAL A 291 1.09 8.60 -5.36
N GLY A 292 1.21 8.78 -4.06
CA GLY A 292 0.16 8.58 -3.06
C GLY A 292 -0.67 9.83 -2.77
N GLY A 293 -0.68 10.83 -3.66
CA GLY A 293 -1.25 12.16 -3.38
C GLY A 293 -2.71 12.15 -2.98
N VAL A 294 -3.50 11.19 -3.46
CA VAL A 294 -4.89 11.01 -2.99
C VAL A 294 -4.90 10.67 -1.51
N PHE A 295 -4.08 9.73 -1.04
CA PHE A 295 -3.96 9.39 0.38
C PHE A 295 -3.49 10.57 1.22
N VAL A 296 -2.54 11.35 0.67
CA VAL A 296 -2.03 12.58 1.32
C VAL A 296 -3.14 13.61 1.48
N ILE A 297 -3.94 13.87 0.43
CA ILE A 297 -5.07 14.81 0.47
C ILE A 297 -6.11 14.36 1.50
N GLU A 298 -6.45 13.09 1.55
CA GLU A 298 -7.37 12.51 2.55
C GLU A 298 -6.85 12.73 3.97
N ALA A 299 -5.59 12.37 4.24
CA ALA A 299 -4.99 12.52 5.56
C ALA A 299 -4.87 13.99 5.99
N ILE A 300 -4.43 14.89 5.08
CA ILE A 300 -4.32 16.33 5.36
C ILE A 300 -5.69 16.93 5.64
N SER A 301 -6.74 16.50 4.94
CA SER A 301 -8.11 16.97 5.20
C SER A 301 -8.57 16.67 6.62
N VAL A 302 -8.22 15.50 7.16
CA VAL A 302 -8.51 15.11 8.55
C VAL A 302 -7.69 15.96 9.53
N ILE A 303 -6.38 16.14 9.27
CA ILE A 303 -5.50 16.96 10.11
C ILE A 303 -6.05 18.39 10.22
N PHE A 304 -6.39 19.03 9.09
CA PHE A 304 -6.93 20.39 9.08
C PHE A 304 -8.28 20.48 9.76
N GLN A 305 -9.18 19.52 9.56
CA GLN A 305 -10.46 19.47 10.22
C GLN A 305 -10.31 19.41 11.75
N VAL A 306 -9.46 18.49 12.24
CA VAL A 306 -9.23 18.31 13.68
C VAL A 306 -8.54 19.54 14.28
N ALA A 307 -7.53 20.09 13.61
CA ALA A 307 -6.82 21.27 14.05
C ALA A 307 -7.77 22.49 14.16
N SER A 308 -8.60 22.73 13.14
CA SER A 308 -9.56 23.84 13.15
C SER A 308 -10.64 23.66 14.23
N PHE A 309 -11.16 22.42 14.37
CA PHE A 309 -12.19 22.16 15.37
C PHE A 309 -11.66 22.34 16.80
N LYS A 310 -10.44 21.85 17.08
CA LYS A 310 -9.81 22.02 18.40
C LYS A 310 -9.43 23.47 18.72
N SER A 311 -9.00 24.25 17.70
CA SER A 311 -8.52 25.63 17.91
C SER A 311 -9.62 26.68 17.84
N ARG A 312 -10.64 26.47 16.97
CA ARG A 312 -11.65 27.48 16.64
C ARG A 312 -13.09 27.03 16.88
N GLY A 313 -13.33 25.76 17.24
CA GLY A 313 -14.67 25.17 17.35
C GLY A 313 -15.43 25.07 16.01
N LYS A 314 -14.77 25.33 14.87
CA LYS A 314 -15.40 25.39 13.53
C LYS A 314 -14.87 24.30 12.63
N ARG A 315 -15.79 23.70 11.83
CA ARG A 315 -15.43 22.75 10.79
C ARG A 315 -14.99 23.50 9.52
N ILE A 316 -13.93 23.02 8.84
CA ILE A 316 -13.48 23.50 7.53
C ILE A 316 -14.28 22.79 6.43
N PHE A 317 -14.36 21.46 6.55
CA PHE A 317 -15.11 20.59 5.64
C PHE A 317 -16.43 20.18 6.30
N LEU A 318 -17.44 19.87 5.49
CA LEU A 318 -18.73 19.33 5.98
C LEU A 318 -18.49 18.06 6.80
N MET A 319 -17.61 17.19 6.28
CA MET A 319 -17.08 15.98 6.94
C MET A 319 -15.67 15.73 6.47
N ALA A 320 -14.82 15.06 7.26
CA ALA A 320 -13.49 14.58 6.90
C ALA A 320 -13.42 13.08 7.21
N PRO A 321 -12.66 12.28 6.43
CA PRO A 321 -11.84 12.64 5.26
C PRO A 321 -12.62 13.30 4.09
N ILE A 322 -11.88 13.86 3.09
CA ILE A 322 -12.46 14.76 2.08
C ILE A 322 -13.48 14.06 1.15
N HIS A 323 -13.38 12.75 0.94
CA HIS A 323 -14.37 12.00 0.16
C HIS A 323 -15.78 12.15 0.75
N HIS A 324 -15.93 12.12 2.08
CA HIS A 324 -17.22 12.36 2.74
C HIS A 324 -17.73 13.78 2.55
N HIS A 325 -16.85 14.77 2.42
CA HIS A 325 -17.27 16.15 2.09
C HIS A 325 -17.99 16.21 0.74
N PHE A 326 -17.52 15.46 -0.28
CA PHE A 326 -18.17 15.40 -1.57
C PHE A 326 -19.50 14.64 -1.53
N GLU A 327 -19.60 13.56 -0.75
CA GLU A 327 -20.87 12.86 -0.51
C GLU A 327 -21.90 13.77 0.14
N MET A 328 -21.48 14.53 1.19
CA MET A 328 -22.35 15.50 1.84
C MET A 328 -22.76 16.65 0.94
N LYS A 329 -22.02 16.92 -0.15
CA LYS A 329 -22.43 17.84 -1.24
C LYS A 329 -23.38 17.20 -2.26
N GLY A 330 -23.78 15.94 -2.05
CA GLY A 330 -24.73 15.24 -2.91
C GLY A 330 -24.10 14.48 -4.09
N TRP A 331 -22.77 14.32 -4.13
CA TRP A 331 -22.16 13.46 -5.15
C TRP A 331 -22.44 11.99 -4.85
N GLU A 332 -22.67 11.22 -5.90
CA GLU A 332 -22.81 9.77 -5.81
C GLU A 332 -21.46 9.13 -5.53
N GLU A 333 -21.43 8.07 -4.70
CA GLU A 333 -20.22 7.36 -4.30
C GLU A 333 -19.35 6.93 -5.50
N PRO A 334 -19.88 6.26 -6.55
CA PRO A 334 -19.05 5.87 -7.70
C PRO A 334 -18.41 7.07 -8.41
N LYS A 335 -19.07 8.20 -8.40
CA LYS A 335 -18.56 9.44 -9.01
C LYS A 335 -17.40 10.03 -8.23
N VAL A 336 -17.46 9.97 -6.89
CA VAL A 336 -16.34 10.39 -6.03
C VAL A 336 -15.15 9.48 -6.26
N VAL A 337 -15.36 8.16 -6.22
CA VAL A 337 -14.33 7.13 -6.39
C VAL A 337 -13.60 7.27 -7.72
N VAL A 338 -14.34 7.29 -8.84
CA VAL A 338 -13.73 7.37 -10.18
C VAL A 338 -12.93 8.68 -10.37
N ARG A 339 -13.43 9.80 -9.83
CA ARG A 339 -12.72 11.09 -9.92
C ARG A 339 -11.41 11.07 -9.14
N LEU A 340 -11.40 10.46 -7.95
CA LEU A 340 -10.17 10.32 -7.16
C LEU A 340 -9.19 9.34 -7.82
N TRP A 341 -9.66 8.31 -8.53
CA TRP A 341 -8.80 7.45 -9.35
C TRP A 341 -8.16 8.21 -10.51
N ILE A 342 -8.92 9.06 -11.20
CA ILE A 342 -8.38 9.92 -12.27
C ILE A 342 -7.29 10.83 -11.71
N ILE A 343 -7.50 11.44 -10.54
CA ILE A 343 -6.48 12.25 -9.87
C ILE A 343 -5.25 11.41 -9.52
N ALA A 344 -5.43 10.19 -8.99
CA ALA A 344 -4.33 9.29 -8.67
C ALA A 344 -3.50 8.93 -9.91
N ILE A 345 -4.15 8.65 -11.06
CA ILE A 345 -3.46 8.38 -12.33
C ILE A 345 -2.64 9.59 -12.77
N LEU A 346 -3.22 10.79 -12.75
CA LEU A 346 -2.52 12.02 -13.14
C LEU A 346 -1.31 12.29 -12.24
N LEU A 347 -1.45 12.10 -10.92
CA LEU A 347 -0.36 12.26 -9.97
C LEU A 347 0.73 11.20 -10.16
N ALA A 348 0.36 9.95 -10.46
CA ALA A 348 1.33 8.91 -10.78
C ALA A 348 2.12 9.21 -12.06
N LEU A 349 1.46 9.67 -13.13
CA LEU A 349 2.10 10.09 -14.37
C LEU A 349 3.04 11.28 -14.14
N LEU A 350 2.58 12.29 -13.38
CA LEU A 350 3.42 13.41 -12.99
C LEU A 350 4.65 12.94 -12.20
N SER A 351 4.47 12.01 -11.28
CA SER A 351 5.56 11.44 -10.47
C SER A 351 6.59 10.73 -11.33
N LEU A 352 6.15 9.88 -12.27
CA LEU A 352 7.04 9.18 -13.19
C LEU A 352 7.80 10.15 -14.11
N SER A 353 7.18 11.26 -14.51
CA SER A 353 7.86 12.29 -15.30
C SER A 353 9.04 12.92 -14.55
N THR A 354 8.97 13.01 -13.21
CA THR A 354 10.07 13.58 -12.40
C THR A 354 11.32 12.73 -12.40
N LEU A 355 11.26 11.45 -12.76
CA LEU A 355 12.44 10.58 -12.82
C LEU A 355 13.49 11.08 -13.83
N LYS A 356 13.06 11.77 -14.88
CA LYS A 356 13.98 12.36 -15.88
C LYS A 356 14.23 13.85 -15.66
N LEU A 357 13.36 14.55 -14.93
CA LEU A 357 13.46 15.99 -14.70
C LEU A 357 14.46 16.38 -13.58
N ARG A 358 15.52 15.61 -13.43
CA ARG A 358 16.59 15.86 -12.46
C ARG A 358 17.79 16.52 -13.07
#